data_2952933af94dcbebdf6cb16a434f91c9
#
_entry.id   2952933af94dcbebdf6cb16a434f91c9
#
_cell.length_a   1.000
_cell.length_b   1.000
_cell.length_c   1.000
_cell.angle_alpha   90.00
_cell.angle_beta   90.00
_cell.angle_gamma   90.00
#
_symmetry.space_group_name_H-M   'P 1'
#
loop_
_entity.id
_entity.type
_entity.pdbx_description
1 polymer ?
#
loop_
_entity_poly.entity_id
_entity_poly.type
_entity_poly.pdbx_seq_one_letter_code
_entity_poly.pdbx_strand_id
1 'polypeptide(L)'
;MKYFDFYYGDESEQYSFYTVPKMFFDNDKFKDLSPMSKLLYSFLLDRMSLSKKRNWIDDKNRAYIKYSLKAICNDMCVSKNSVIKYMKELQNFGLIRKLSKEGMEDIIYVMDFSKFNQVDYDIQ
;
A
#
# COMPACT_ATOMS: atom_id res chain seq x y z
N MET A 1 -6.93 -24.84 -24.22
CA MET A 1 -7.38 -23.45 -23.96
C MET A 1 -8.01 -23.34 -22.60
N LYS A 2 -7.62 -22.32 -21.84
CA LYS A 2 -8.24 -22.04 -20.55
C LYS A 2 -9.34 -21.00 -20.72
N TYR A 3 -10.43 -21.20 -20.01
CA TYR A 3 -11.49 -20.21 -19.94
C TYR A 3 -12.07 -20.21 -18.53
N PHE A 4 -12.74 -19.11 -18.19
CA PHE A 4 -13.37 -18.93 -16.88
C PHE A 4 -14.87 -19.17 -17.00
N ASP A 5 -15.43 -19.71 -15.96
CA ASP A 5 -16.88 -19.94 -15.92
C ASP A 5 -17.60 -18.70 -15.36
N PHE A 6 -18.91 -18.72 -15.45
CA PHE A 6 -19.76 -17.69 -14.90
C PHE A 6 -19.86 -17.82 -13.38
N TYR A 7 -20.13 -16.71 -12.69
CA TYR A 7 -20.58 -16.77 -11.31
C TYR A 7 -22.05 -17.15 -11.28
N TYR A 8 -22.44 -18.01 -10.34
CA TYR A 8 -23.82 -18.42 -10.15
C TYR A 8 -24.29 -18.05 -8.75
N GLY A 9 -25.36 -17.25 -8.65
CA GLY A 9 -25.95 -16.90 -7.38
C GLY A 9 -24.97 -16.17 -6.46
N ASP A 10 -24.80 -16.69 -5.25
CA ASP A 10 -24.00 -16.04 -4.21
C ASP A 10 -22.56 -16.56 -4.11
N GLU A 11 -22.10 -17.26 -5.13
CA GLU A 11 -20.78 -17.89 -5.11
C GLU A 11 -19.62 -16.89 -4.99
N SER A 12 -19.83 -15.62 -5.31
CA SER A 12 -18.78 -14.62 -5.37
C SER A 12 -18.24 -14.19 -4.00
N GLU A 13 -18.84 -14.64 -2.90
CA GLU A 13 -18.52 -14.12 -1.58
C GLU A 13 -17.35 -14.79 -0.86
N GLN A 14 -16.74 -15.80 -1.47
CA GLN A 14 -15.78 -16.66 -0.79
C GLN A 14 -14.32 -16.33 -1.05
N TYR A 15 -14.03 -15.19 -1.66
CA TYR A 15 -12.69 -14.87 -2.14
C TYR A 15 -12.03 -13.82 -1.28
N SER A 16 -10.69 -13.92 -1.20
CA SER A 16 -9.88 -12.88 -0.59
C SER A 16 -9.49 -11.84 -1.65
N PHE A 17 -9.44 -10.60 -1.26
CA PHE A 17 -9.15 -9.49 -2.16
C PHE A 17 -8.12 -8.55 -1.57
N TYR A 18 -7.30 -7.98 -2.43
CA TYR A 18 -6.61 -6.76 -2.09
C TYR A 18 -7.59 -5.61 -2.33
N THR A 19 -7.68 -4.69 -1.39
CA THR A 19 -8.62 -3.59 -1.51
C THR A 19 -7.92 -2.32 -1.98
N VAL A 20 -8.46 -1.69 -3.01
CA VAL A 20 -7.98 -0.41 -3.51
C VAL A 20 -8.97 0.67 -3.09
N PRO A 21 -8.54 1.70 -2.36
CA PRO A 21 -9.48 2.76 -1.98
C PRO A 21 -10.11 3.42 -3.20
N LYS A 22 -11.42 3.53 -3.22
CA LYS A 22 -12.13 4.21 -4.31
C LYS A 22 -11.68 5.66 -4.43
N MET A 23 -11.33 6.28 -3.32
CA MET A 23 -10.85 7.66 -3.26
C MET A 23 -9.65 7.90 -4.19
N PHE A 24 -8.83 6.88 -4.43
CA PHE A 24 -7.69 6.98 -5.34
C PHE A 24 -8.11 7.29 -6.78
N PHE A 25 -9.35 6.97 -7.14
CA PHE A 25 -9.87 7.20 -8.49
C PHE A 25 -10.92 8.31 -8.52
N ASP A 26 -11.63 8.52 -7.41
CA ASP A 26 -12.73 9.48 -7.34
C ASP A 26 -12.29 10.88 -6.95
N ASN A 27 -11.18 11.00 -6.25
CA ASN A 27 -10.71 12.28 -5.73
C ASN A 27 -9.52 12.78 -6.57
N ASP A 28 -9.63 14.00 -7.07
CA ASP A 28 -8.62 14.60 -7.94
C ASP A 28 -7.24 14.68 -7.30
N LYS A 29 -7.14 14.67 -5.99
CA LYS A 29 -5.84 14.68 -5.30
C LYS A 29 -4.94 13.53 -5.70
N PHE A 30 -5.54 12.40 -6.03
CA PHE A 30 -4.78 11.18 -6.36
C PHE A 30 -4.64 10.93 -7.85
N LYS A 31 -5.12 11.84 -8.69
CA LYS A 31 -5.14 11.62 -10.15
C LYS A 31 -3.74 11.43 -10.75
N ASP A 32 -2.73 12.06 -10.16
CA ASP A 32 -1.36 11.97 -10.67
C ASP A 32 -0.61 10.74 -10.16
N LEU A 33 -1.20 10.00 -9.25
CA LEU A 33 -0.64 8.75 -8.76
C LEU A 33 -0.94 7.65 -9.78
N SER A 34 0.09 6.93 -10.21
CA SER A 34 -0.09 5.89 -11.24
C SER A 34 -0.96 4.74 -10.72
N PRO A 35 -1.66 4.04 -11.62
CA PRO A 35 -2.45 2.87 -11.23
C PRO A 35 -1.62 1.79 -10.54
N MET A 36 -0.37 1.60 -10.97
CA MET A 36 0.49 0.58 -10.36
C MET A 36 0.91 0.98 -8.95
N SER A 37 1.12 2.27 -8.69
CA SER A 37 1.39 2.74 -7.34
C SER A 37 0.17 2.58 -6.43
N LYS A 38 -1.02 2.81 -6.96
CA LYS A 38 -2.27 2.56 -6.24
C LYS A 38 -2.40 1.07 -5.88
N LEU A 39 -2.04 0.21 -6.80
CA LEU A 39 -2.06 -1.24 -6.57
C LEU A 39 -1.02 -1.63 -5.51
N LEU A 40 0.19 -1.10 -5.61
CA LEU A 40 1.23 -1.35 -4.60
C LEU A 40 0.72 -0.92 -3.21
N TYR A 41 0.11 0.24 -3.11
CA TYR A 41 -0.46 0.68 -1.84
C TYR A 41 -1.43 -0.36 -1.26
N SER A 42 -2.23 -0.99 -2.11
CA SER A 42 -3.17 -2.02 -1.68
C SER A 42 -2.47 -3.24 -1.09
N PHE A 43 -1.32 -3.63 -1.64
CA PHE A 43 -0.50 -4.71 -1.09
C PHE A 43 0.09 -4.32 0.26
N LEU A 44 0.56 -3.09 0.39
CA LEU A 44 1.11 -2.59 1.64
C LEU A 44 0.01 -2.50 2.71
N LEU A 45 -1.17 -2.05 2.32
CA LEU A 45 -2.31 -1.97 3.22
C LEU A 45 -2.73 -3.35 3.73
N ASP A 46 -2.74 -4.34 2.86
CA ASP A 46 -3.03 -5.72 3.22
C ASP A 46 -2.01 -6.23 4.26
N ARG A 47 -0.74 -5.90 4.06
CA ARG A 47 0.33 -6.29 5.00
C ARG A 47 0.11 -5.70 6.38
N MET A 48 -0.57 -4.56 6.48
CA MET A 48 -0.89 -3.91 7.75
C MET A 48 -1.69 -4.82 8.69
N SER A 49 -2.42 -5.79 8.15
CA SER A 49 -3.15 -6.74 8.97
C SER A 49 -2.25 -7.55 9.91
N LEU A 50 -0.97 -7.65 9.60
CA LEU A 50 0.01 -8.36 10.41
C LEU A 50 0.59 -7.50 11.53
N SER A 51 0.44 -6.19 11.48
CA SER A 51 1.10 -5.28 12.40
C SER A 51 0.75 -5.56 13.86
N LYS A 52 -0.52 -5.75 14.11
CA LYS A 52 -0.99 -6.05 15.47
C LYS A 52 -0.48 -7.41 15.95
N LYS A 53 -0.58 -8.43 15.10
CA LYS A 53 -0.15 -9.79 15.43
C LYS A 53 1.34 -9.87 15.72
N ARG A 54 2.14 -9.14 14.97
CA ARG A 54 3.60 -9.17 15.06
C ARG A 54 4.18 -8.05 15.90
N ASN A 55 3.32 -7.27 16.52
CA ASN A 55 3.70 -6.14 17.36
C ASN A 55 4.56 -5.12 16.61
N TRP A 56 4.19 -4.84 15.36
CA TRP A 56 4.83 -3.80 14.56
C TRP A 56 4.19 -2.44 14.90
N ILE A 57 4.42 -2.03 16.12
CA ILE A 57 3.88 -0.77 16.67
C ILE A 57 5.05 -0.03 17.31
N ASP A 58 5.21 1.23 16.99
CA ASP A 58 6.29 2.04 17.57
C ASP A 58 5.90 2.61 18.96
N ASP A 59 6.82 3.35 19.56
CA ASP A 59 6.64 3.92 20.89
C ASP A 59 5.55 5.00 20.95
N LYS A 60 5.12 5.49 19.79
CA LYS A 60 4.01 6.47 19.68
C LYS A 60 2.70 5.80 19.27
N ASN A 61 2.64 4.49 19.38
CA ASN A 61 1.47 3.70 19.02
C ASN A 61 1.11 3.77 17.53
N ARG A 62 2.11 3.99 16.67
CA ARG A 62 1.90 4.04 15.23
C ARG A 62 2.26 2.68 14.63
N ALA A 63 1.35 2.16 13.81
CA ALA A 63 1.58 0.88 13.12
C ALA A 63 2.52 1.05 11.93
N TYR A 64 3.38 0.08 11.74
CA TYR A 64 4.24 0.00 10.57
C TYR A 64 4.23 -1.42 10.04
N ILE A 65 4.87 -1.62 8.90
CA ILE A 65 5.02 -2.96 8.33
C ILE A 65 6.50 -3.21 8.02
N LYS A 66 6.81 -4.49 7.95
CA LYS A 66 8.07 -4.98 7.39
C LYS A 66 7.72 -5.79 6.16
N TYR A 67 8.26 -5.37 5.03
CA TYR A 67 7.92 -5.97 3.74
C TYR A 67 9.13 -5.79 2.83
N SER A 68 9.87 -6.87 2.62
CA SER A 68 11.08 -6.79 1.82
C SER A 68 10.77 -6.52 0.36
N LEU A 69 11.69 -5.86 -0.33
CA LEU A 69 11.57 -5.62 -1.76
C LEU A 69 11.35 -6.92 -2.53
N LYS A 70 12.09 -7.95 -2.18
CA LYS A 70 11.96 -9.26 -2.83
C LYS A 70 10.56 -9.84 -2.65
N ALA A 71 10.02 -9.76 -1.44
CA ALA A 71 8.69 -10.27 -1.16
C ALA A 71 7.62 -9.49 -1.93
N ILE A 72 7.75 -8.17 -2.00
CA ILE A 72 6.83 -7.34 -2.77
C ILE A 72 6.86 -7.73 -4.26
N CYS A 73 8.06 -7.88 -4.82
CA CYS A 73 8.22 -8.29 -6.21
C CYS A 73 7.52 -9.63 -6.48
N ASN A 74 7.72 -10.59 -5.58
CA ASN A 74 7.11 -11.91 -5.73
C ASN A 74 5.59 -11.83 -5.63
N ASP A 75 5.08 -11.08 -4.67
CA ASP A 75 3.64 -11.00 -4.45
C ASP A 75 2.93 -10.28 -5.59
N MET A 76 3.52 -9.21 -6.09
CA MET A 76 2.95 -8.43 -7.19
C MET A 76 3.26 -9.00 -8.57
N CYS A 77 4.19 -9.94 -8.66
CA CYS A 77 4.65 -10.50 -9.94
C CYS A 77 5.22 -9.42 -10.87
N VAL A 78 5.98 -8.50 -10.31
CA VAL A 78 6.63 -7.42 -11.07
C VAL A 78 8.11 -7.39 -10.78
N SER A 79 8.87 -6.70 -11.65
CA SER A 79 10.31 -6.60 -11.52
C SER A 79 10.72 -5.72 -10.35
N LYS A 80 11.94 -5.92 -9.88
CA LYS A 80 12.54 -5.11 -8.83
C LYS A 80 12.53 -3.62 -9.19
N ASN A 81 12.92 -3.29 -10.41
CA ASN A 81 12.96 -1.89 -10.84
C ASN A 81 11.59 -1.25 -10.84
N SER A 82 10.56 -2.01 -11.21
CA SER A 82 9.18 -1.52 -11.17
C SER A 82 8.74 -1.21 -9.74
N VAL A 83 9.01 -2.12 -8.81
CA VAL A 83 8.65 -1.89 -7.40
C VAL A 83 9.37 -0.67 -6.84
N ILE A 84 10.66 -0.54 -7.12
CA ILE A 84 11.45 0.63 -6.67
C ILE A 84 10.81 1.92 -7.17
N LYS A 85 10.42 1.94 -8.44
CA LYS A 85 9.77 3.10 -9.06
C LYS A 85 8.47 3.46 -8.35
N TYR A 86 7.62 2.47 -8.13
CA TYR A 86 6.30 2.71 -7.51
C TYR A 86 6.42 3.04 -6.02
N MET A 87 7.38 2.44 -5.32
CA MET A 87 7.66 2.81 -3.93
C MET A 87 8.08 4.27 -3.82
N LYS A 88 8.94 4.72 -4.73
CA LYS A 88 9.36 6.12 -4.79
C LYS A 88 8.19 7.05 -5.03
N GLU A 89 7.30 6.65 -5.93
CA GLU A 89 6.11 7.44 -6.24
C GLU A 89 5.21 7.60 -5.03
N LEU A 90 4.96 6.50 -4.30
CA LEU A 90 4.18 6.55 -3.06
C LEU A 90 4.85 7.41 -1.99
N GLN A 91 6.16 7.30 -1.88
CA GLN A 91 6.94 8.06 -0.91
C GLN A 91 6.90 9.55 -1.22
N ASN A 92 7.10 9.91 -2.48
CA ASN A 92 7.04 11.31 -2.92
C ASN A 92 5.65 11.90 -2.74
N PHE A 93 4.63 11.09 -2.92
CA PHE A 93 3.24 11.51 -2.72
C PHE A 93 2.88 11.68 -1.25
N GLY A 94 3.63 11.03 -0.36
CA GLY A 94 3.38 11.10 1.09
C GLY A 94 2.51 9.97 1.63
N LEU A 95 2.23 8.95 0.82
CA LEU A 95 1.40 7.81 1.25
C LEU A 95 2.17 6.74 1.99
N ILE A 96 3.49 6.79 1.94
CA ILE A 96 4.33 5.93 2.78
C ILE A 96 5.52 6.74 3.32
N ARG A 97 6.06 6.26 4.44
CA ARG A 97 7.35 6.70 4.95
C ARG A 97 8.20 5.49 5.21
N LYS A 98 9.35 5.46 4.61
CA LYS A 98 10.31 4.37 4.79
C LYS A 98 11.39 4.83 5.75
N LEU A 99 11.66 3.99 6.74
CA LEU A 99 12.72 4.26 7.71
C LEU A 99 13.75 3.14 7.61
N SER A 100 14.99 3.53 7.26
CA SER A 100 16.10 2.61 7.12
C SER A 100 17.17 2.97 8.13
N LYS A 101 17.62 1.99 8.92
CA LYS A 101 18.71 2.14 9.85
C LYS A 101 19.74 1.07 9.55
N GLU A 102 21.02 1.46 9.62
CA GLU A 102 22.11 0.54 9.37
C GLU A 102 22.04 -0.67 10.31
N GLY A 103 22.18 -1.85 9.74
CA GLY A 103 22.14 -3.10 10.49
C GLY A 103 20.75 -3.55 10.93
N MET A 104 19.71 -2.82 10.55
CA MET A 104 18.33 -3.15 10.89
C MET A 104 17.48 -3.29 9.65
N GLU A 105 16.43 -4.10 9.77
CA GLU A 105 15.45 -4.27 8.71
C GLU A 105 14.67 -2.97 8.51
N ASP A 106 14.42 -2.62 7.24
CA ASP A 106 13.63 -1.44 6.92
C ASP A 106 12.20 -1.57 7.41
N ILE A 107 11.65 -0.48 7.88
CA ILE A 107 10.24 -0.42 8.22
C ILE A 107 9.54 0.60 7.33
N ILE A 108 8.26 0.35 7.09
CA ILE A 108 7.43 1.20 6.24
C ILE A 108 6.18 1.61 7.03
N TYR A 109 5.97 2.91 7.16
CA TYR A 109 4.70 3.42 7.65
C TYR A 109 3.78 3.62 6.46
N VAL A 110 2.65 2.92 6.45
CA VAL A 110 1.60 3.10 5.45
C VAL A 110 0.69 4.19 5.99
N MET A 111 0.67 5.33 5.32
CA MET A 111 -0.07 6.49 5.79
C MET A 111 -1.55 6.34 5.43
N ASP A 112 -2.41 6.88 6.28
CA ASP A 112 -3.85 6.80 6.10
C ASP A 112 -4.27 7.69 4.93
N PHE A 113 -4.71 7.08 3.84
CA PHE A 113 -5.08 7.78 2.62
C PHE A 113 -6.24 8.75 2.82
N SER A 114 -7.07 8.52 3.83
CA SER A 114 -8.25 9.34 4.09
C SER A 114 -7.97 10.57 4.94
N LYS A 115 -6.77 10.67 5.49
CA LYS A 115 -6.40 11.76 6.40
C LYS A 115 -5.36 12.66 5.75
N PHE A 116 -5.81 13.67 5.03
CA PHE A 116 -4.92 14.69 4.54
C PHE A 116 -4.65 15.71 5.60
N ASN A 117 -3.40 16.17 5.65
CA ASN A 117 -3.08 17.36 6.39
C ASN A 117 -3.22 18.56 5.45
N GLN A 118 -4.20 19.42 5.71
CA GLN A 118 -4.44 20.63 4.93
C GLN A 118 -3.88 21.88 5.57
N VAL A 119 -3.13 21.71 6.64
CA VAL A 119 -2.57 22.83 7.38
C VAL A 119 -1.70 23.72 6.49
N ASP A 120 -0.98 23.13 5.55
CA ASP A 120 -0.08 23.86 4.67
C ASP A 120 -0.80 24.88 3.79
N TYR A 121 -2.06 24.62 3.49
CA TYR A 121 -2.85 25.56 2.71
C TYR A 121 -3.27 26.78 3.52
N ASP A 122 -3.39 26.60 4.82
CA ASP A 122 -3.84 27.67 5.72
C ASP A 122 -2.71 28.61 6.09
N ILE A 123 -1.48 28.19 5.91
CA ILE A 123 -0.29 28.98 6.23
C ILE A 123 -0.02 30.06 5.18
N GLN A 124 -0.59 29.87 4.02
CA GLN A 124 -0.39 30.81 2.93
C GLN A 124 -1.22 32.05 3.11
#